data_9a8d45c2f36174dca6db831d7efb25ec
#
_entry.id   9a8d45c2f36174dca6db831d7efb25ec
#
_cell.length_a   1.000
_cell.length_b   1.000
_cell.length_c   1.000
_cell.angle_alpha   90.00
_cell.angle_beta   90.00
_cell.angle_gamma   90.00
#
_symmetry.space_group_name_H-M   'P 1'
#
loop_
_entity.id
_entity.type
_entity.pdbx_description
1 polymer ?
#
loop_
_entity_poly.entity_id
_entity_poly.type
_entity_poly.pdbx_seq_one_letter_code
_entity_poly.pdbx_strand_id
1 'polypeptide(L)'
;MKKQIKTAVILMLVGGLLTAAAFLMAFYTAEVQTFGTVNLTKAQAAASNTVFEVAPANLQPIDGTINYLRPWLSQKIFYFHVPLAEASFLIFTVAAFFAIMFLSKRRKSFDTKSRIAMEVAFLFVIATMITGDLWTRASWGMWWDWDPRLTTYLIMMLLMLVYFVLRNSIEDEERRAMYASVFCIIAWIDAPISFFITRIIPSQHPVVFNSGMASSNLVPFIVAQVGMIMIGYAIYTLRVGEEQSRERLEIIKEAIEN
;
A
#
# COMPACT_ATOMS: atom_id res chain seq x y z
N MET A 1 -6.95 -6.77 -27.05
CA MET A 1 -5.62 -7.11 -26.48
C MET A 1 -4.54 -6.05 -26.79
N LYS A 2 -4.06 -5.84 -28.05
CA LYS A 2 -3.01 -4.85 -28.37
C LYS A 2 -3.30 -3.44 -27.82
N LYS A 3 -4.56 -2.94 -27.91
CA LYS A 3 -4.96 -1.64 -27.38
C LYS A 3 -4.84 -1.58 -25.84
N GLN A 4 -5.26 -2.63 -25.13
CA GLN A 4 -5.16 -2.70 -23.67
C GLN A 4 -3.72 -2.70 -23.18
N ILE A 5 -2.83 -3.49 -23.82
CA ILE A 5 -1.41 -3.51 -23.50
C ILE A 5 -0.78 -2.13 -23.73
N LYS A 6 -1.07 -1.50 -24.89
CA LYS A 6 -0.56 -0.15 -25.18
C LYS A 6 -1.02 0.86 -24.12
N THR A 7 -2.30 0.85 -23.73
CA THR A 7 -2.83 1.73 -22.68
C THR A 7 -2.15 1.46 -21.34
N ALA A 8 -1.98 0.19 -20.95
CA ALA A 8 -1.33 -0.16 -19.69
C ALA A 8 0.15 0.27 -19.67
N VAL A 9 0.88 0.11 -20.77
CA VAL A 9 2.27 0.61 -20.88
C VAL A 9 2.33 2.12 -20.76
N ILE A 10 1.42 2.86 -21.42
CA ILE A 10 1.36 4.33 -21.28
C ILE A 10 1.08 4.71 -19.83
N LEU A 11 0.12 4.07 -19.17
CA LEU A 11 -0.22 4.34 -17.77
C LEU A 11 0.96 4.02 -16.83
N MET A 12 1.70 2.95 -17.10
CA MET A 12 2.91 2.61 -16.36
C MET A 12 3.98 3.69 -16.47
N LEU A 13 4.25 4.15 -17.70
CA LEU A 13 5.25 5.20 -17.96
C LEU A 13 4.83 6.53 -17.35
N VAL A 14 3.58 6.96 -17.55
CA VAL A 14 3.06 8.22 -17.00
C VAL A 14 3.01 8.14 -15.47
N GLY A 15 2.51 7.04 -14.90
CA GLY A 15 2.48 6.83 -13.45
C GLY A 15 3.89 6.83 -12.83
N GLY A 16 4.84 6.18 -13.49
CA GLY A 16 6.25 6.21 -13.07
C GLY A 16 6.85 7.61 -13.11
N LEU A 17 6.59 8.38 -14.17
CA LEU A 17 7.05 9.77 -14.29
C LEU A 17 6.41 10.67 -13.22
N LEU A 18 5.11 10.53 -12.96
CA LEU A 18 4.42 11.27 -11.90
C LEU A 18 5.00 10.95 -10.53
N THR A 19 5.21 9.67 -10.22
CA THR A 19 5.81 9.25 -8.94
C THR A 19 7.23 9.78 -8.79
N ALA A 20 8.05 9.72 -9.83
CA ALA A 20 9.40 10.28 -9.82
C ALA A 20 9.37 11.81 -9.66
N ALA A 21 8.50 12.50 -10.37
CA ALA A 21 8.32 13.95 -10.24
C ALA A 21 7.87 14.34 -8.83
N ALA A 22 6.90 13.63 -8.26
CA ALA A 22 6.44 13.84 -6.88
C ALA A 22 7.58 13.66 -5.87
N PHE A 23 8.41 12.66 -6.06
CA PHE A 23 9.56 12.42 -5.20
C PHE A 23 10.60 13.54 -5.31
N LEU A 24 10.90 14.00 -6.52
CA LEU A 24 11.76 15.18 -6.72
C LEU A 24 11.15 16.44 -6.09
N MET A 25 9.87 16.70 -6.30
CA MET A 25 9.16 17.81 -5.64
C MET A 25 9.25 17.73 -4.13
N ALA A 26 9.10 16.51 -3.55
CA ALA A 26 9.23 16.29 -2.12
C ALA A 26 10.62 16.68 -1.60
N PHE A 27 11.70 16.54 -2.37
CA PHE A 27 13.04 16.95 -1.98
C PHE A 27 13.27 18.47 -2.09
N TYR A 28 12.70 19.11 -3.11
CA TYR A 28 13.02 20.52 -3.43
C TYR A 28 11.96 21.51 -2.96
N THR A 29 10.69 21.12 -2.85
CA THR A 29 9.59 22.04 -2.57
C THR A 29 8.86 21.78 -1.26
N ALA A 30 8.90 20.53 -0.75
CA ALA A 30 8.17 20.17 0.46
C ALA A 30 8.85 20.72 1.72
N GLU A 31 8.10 21.49 2.50
CA GLU A 31 8.54 22.05 3.77
C GLU A 31 8.30 21.05 4.92
N VAL A 32 9.07 21.18 6.01
CA VAL A 32 8.81 20.43 7.24
C VAL A 32 7.53 20.95 7.89
N GLN A 33 6.58 20.05 8.15
CA GLN A 33 5.29 20.39 8.75
C GLN A 33 5.07 19.69 10.09
N THR A 34 3.95 20.01 10.76
CA THR A 34 3.56 19.41 12.05
C THR A 34 3.51 17.88 12.03
N PHE A 35 3.11 17.26 10.92
CA PHE A 35 3.19 15.80 10.78
C PHE A 35 4.64 15.27 10.61
N GLY A 36 5.58 16.15 10.32
CA GLY A 36 7.02 15.89 10.32
C GLY A 36 7.66 16.01 11.71
N THR A 37 6.89 16.30 12.75
CA THR A 37 7.37 16.35 14.13
C THR A 37 6.98 15.10 14.93
N VAL A 38 7.67 14.87 16.01
CA VAL A 38 7.37 13.82 16.97
C VAL A 38 7.53 14.35 18.39
N ASN A 39 6.60 13.99 19.27
CA ASN A 39 6.67 14.34 20.69
C ASN A 39 7.40 13.24 21.45
N LEU A 40 8.58 13.53 21.94
CA LEU A 40 9.39 12.58 22.71
C LEU A 40 9.81 13.21 24.04
N THR A 41 9.94 12.39 25.07
CA THR A 41 10.70 12.78 26.26
C THR A 41 12.19 12.84 25.93
N LYS A 42 12.96 13.58 26.72
CA LYS A 42 14.43 13.61 26.59
C LYS A 42 15.05 12.21 26.63
N ALA A 43 14.52 11.32 27.49
CA ALA A 43 14.99 9.95 27.61
C ALA A 43 14.73 9.13 26.33
N GLN A 44 13.54 9.27 25.74
CA GLN A 44 13.19 8.59 24.48
C GLN A 44 14.04 9.09 23.31
N ALA A 45 14.25 10.41 23.21
CA ALA A 45 15.10 10.99 22.18
C ALA A 45 16.56 10.52 22.31
N ALA A 46 17.08 10.45 23.54
CA ALA A 46 18.44 9.97 23.82
C ALA A 46 18.61 8.46 23.59
N ALA A 47 17.57 7.66 23.84
CA ALA A 47 17.58 6.22 23.58
C ALA A 47 17.45 5.88 22.10
N SER A 48 16.97 6.81 21.29
CA SER A 48 16.86 6.67 19.83
C SER A 48 18.23 6.80 19.17
N ASN A 49 18.53 5.93 18.21
CA ASN A 49 19.72 6.08 17.36
C ASN A 49 19.55 7.16 16.28
N THR A 50 18.60 8.06 16.44
CA THR A 50 18.24 9.11 15.49
C THR A 50 18.60 10.46 16.10
N VAL A 51 19.23 11.34 15.32
CA VAL A 51 19.48 12.72 15.72
C VAL A 51 18.20 13.53 15.45
N PHE A 52 17.58 14.02 16.51
CA PHE A 52 16.42 14.88 16.44
C PHE A 52 16.79 16.34 16.66
N GLU A 53 16.22 17.24 15.86
CA GLU A 53 16.26 18.68 16.09
C GLU A 53 15.01 19.12 16.85
N VAL A 54 15.15 20.04 17.80
CA VAL A 54 14.01 20.61 18.52
C VAL A 54 13.19 21.46 17.54
N ALA A 55 11.89 21.21 17.50
CA ALA A 55 10.98 21.96 16.64
C ALA A 55 10.81 23.43 17.13
N PRO A 56 10.43 24.36 16.23
CA PRO A 56 10.13 25.74 16.61
C PRO A 56 9.10 25.82 17.75
N ALA A 57 9.24 26.82 18.62
CA ALA A 57 8.43 26.97 19.84
C ALA A 57 6.94 27.26 19.58
N ASN A 58 6.52 27.54 18.34
CA ASN A 58 5.13 27.71 17.94
C ASN A 58 4.31 26.40 17.93
N LEU A 59 4.99 25.24 18.01
CA LEU A 59 4.34 23.94 18.13
C LEU A 59 4.22 23.57 19.61
N GLN A 60 3.00 23.48 20.12
CA GLN A 60 2.74 23.14 21.52
C GLN A 60 3.06 21.65 21.75
N PRO A 61 4.02 21.31 22.62
CA PRO A 61 4.29 19.93 22.94
C PRO A 61 3.21 19.34 23.84
N ILE A 62 3.06 18.04 23.82
CA ILE A 62 2.29 17.29 24.82
C ILE A 62 3.04 17.39 26.14
N ASP A 63 2.31 17.56 27.26
CA ASP A 63 2.91 17.73 28.59
C ASP A 63 3.97 16.65 28.90
N GLY A 64 5.11 17.08 29.41
CA GLY A 64 6.24 16.22 29.71
C GLY A 64 7.08 15.78 28.50
N THR A 65 6.75 16.24 27.29
CA THR A 65 7.51 15.93 26.06
C THR A 65 8.13 17.18 25.43
N ILE A 66 8.95 16.97 24.41
CA ILE A 66 9.50 18.02 23.55
C ILE A 66 9.13 17.69 22.12
N ASN A 67 8.70 18.71 21.37
CA ASN A 67 8.53 18.57 19.93
C ASN A 67 9.90 18.54 19.24
N TYR A 68 10.19 17.43 18.58
CA TYR A 68 11.36 17.27 17.73
C TYR A 68 10.93 17.24 16.26
N LEU A 69 11.73 17.81 15.39
CA LEU A 69 11.57 17.63 13.95
C LEU A 69 11.91 16.19 13.58
N ARG A 70 11.06 15.56 12.80
CA ARG A 70 11.40 14.26 12.19
C ARG A 70 12.58 14.47 11.25
N PRO A 71 13.53 13.51 11.20
CA PRO A 71 14.61 13.56 10.24
C PRO A 71 14.05 13.81 8.82
N TRP A 72 14.69 14.68 8.07
CA TRP A 72 14.21 15.06 6.73
C TRP A 72 13.98 13.89 5.78
N LEU A 73 14.77 12.81 5.93
CA LEU A 73 14.62 11.58 5.14
C LEU A 73 13.29 10.89 5.43
N SER A 74 12.83 10.85 6.70
CA SER A 74 11.54 10.24 7.05
C SER A 74 10.38 10.97 6.41
N GLN A 75 10.44 12.30 6.34
CA GLN A 75 9.45 13.11 5.63
C GLN A 75 9.45 12.81 4.12
N LYS A 76 10.61 12.56 3.51
CA LYS A 76 10.71 12.21 2.08
C LYS A 76 10.17 10.81 1.81
N ILE A 77 10.41 9.84 2.68
CA ILE A 77 9.84 8.49 2.59
C ILE A 77 8.30 8.53 2.59
N PHE A 78 7.69 9.45 3.33
CA PHE A 78 6.24 9.65 3.38
C PHE A 78 5.61 9.76 1.98
N TYR A 79 6.21 10.54 1.07
CA TYR A 79 5.67 10.76 -0.28
C TYR A 79 5.72 9.55 -1.20
N PHE A 80 6.38 8.50 -0.79
CA PHE A 80 6.39 7.22 -1.48
C PHE A 80 5.60 6.16 -0.71
N HIS A 81 5.83 6.07 0.60
CA HIS A 81 5.25 5.06 1.47
C HIS A 81 3.71 5.16 1.56
N VAL A 82 3.18 6.35 1.85
CA VAL A 82 1.73 6.52 2.05
C VAL A 82 0.94 6.31 0.75
N PRO A 83 1.32 6.90 -0.40
CA PRO A 83 0.67 6.59 -1.68
C PRO A 83 0.70 5.10 -2.05
N LEU A 84 1.80 4.41 -1.73
CA LEU A 84 1.93 2.97 -1.96
C LEU A 84 0.96 2.17 -1.08
N ALA A 85 0.85 2.52 0.21
CA ALA A 85 -0.08 1.91 1.13
C ALA A 85 -1.55 2.11 0.72
N GLU A 86 -1.92 3.32 0.34
CA GLU A 86 -3.29 3.62 -0.11
C GLU A 86 -3.63 2.92 -1.43
N ALA A 87 -2.68 2.84 -2.36
CA ALA A 87 -2.85 2.07 -3.59
C ALA A 87 -3.02 0.57 -3.29
N SER A 88 -2.32 0.01 -2.30
CA SER A 88 -2.49 -1.39 -1.89
C SER A 88 -3.91 -1.67 -1.39
N PHE A 89 -4.48 -0.81 -0.55
CA PHE A 89 -5.86 -0.94 -0.07
C PHE A 89 -6.87 -0.87 -1.21
N LEU A 90 -6.67 0.05 -2.17
CA LEU A 90 -7.56 0.18 -3.32
C LEU A 90 -7.53 -1.08 -4.19
N ILE A 91 -6.34 -1.60 -4.49
CA ILE A 91 -6.19 -2.81 -5.31
C ILE A 91 -6.75 -4.04 -4.58
N PHE A 92 -6.54 -4.13 -3.27
CA PHE A 92 -7.15 -5.19 -2.45
C PHE A 92 -8.68 -5.12 -2.45
N THR A 93 -9.24 -3.92 -2.42
CA THR A 93 -10.70 -3.71 -2.57
C THR A 93 -11.20 -4.21 -3.94
N VAL A 94 -10.43 -4.01 -5.00
CA VAL A 94 -10.74 -4.57 -6.32
C VAL A 94 -10.71 -6.11 -6.29
N ALA A 95 -9.76 -6.73 -5.57
CA ALA A 95 -9.73 -8.18 -5.40
C ALA A 95 -10.98 -8.70 -4.69
N ALA A 96 -11.37 -8.07 -3.57
CA ALA A 96 -12.58 -8.42 -2.82
C ALA A 96 -13.87 -8.20 -3.65
N PHE A 97 -13.94 -7.12 -4.42
CA PHE A 97 -15.05 -6.88 -5.33
C PHE A 97 -15.22 -8.03 -6.35
N PHE A 98 -14.15 -8.45 -7.01
CA PHE A 98 -14.22 -9.56 -7.95
C PHE A 98 -14.46 -10.91 -7.27
N ALA A 99 -14.02 -11.11 -6.03
CA ALA A 99 -14.35 -12.28 -5.22
C ALA A 99 -15.87 -12.37 -4.96
N ILE A 100 -16.50 -11.25 -4.58
CA ILE A 100 -17.97 -11.16 -4.41
C ILE A 100 -18.67 -11.45 -5.74
N MET A 101 -18.19 -10.87 -6.85
CA MET A 101 -18.76 -11.12 -8.19
C MET A 101 -18.63 -12.59 -8.59
N PHE A 102 -17.54 -13.27 -8.24
CA PHE A 102 -17.37 -14.70 -8.48
C PHE A 102 -18.38 -15.53 -7.66
N LEU A 103 -18.51 -15.27 -6.37
CA LEU A 103 -19.46 -15.99 -5.52
C LEU A 103 -20.90 -15.82 -6.00
N SER A 104 -21.25 -14.65 -6.52
CA SER A 104 -22.59 -14.36 -7.03
C SER A 104 -22.87 -14.95 -8.42
N LYS A 105 -21.90 -14.89 -9.34
CA LYS A 105 -22.10 -15.21 -10.77
C LYS A 105 -21.41 -16.47 -11.24
N ARG A 106 -20.54 -17.07 -10.46
CA ARG A 106 -19.80 -18.31 -10.74
C ARG A 106 -19.03 -18.30 -12.07
N ARG A 107 -18.57 -17.13 -12.54
CA ARG A 107 -17.81 -17.00 -13.78
C ARG A 107 -16.30 -17.03 -13.46
N LYS A 108 -15.57 -17.95 -14.06
CA LYS A 108 -14.10 -18.11 -13.93
C LYS A 108 -13.36 -16.78 -14.13
N SER A 109 -13.80 -15.94 -15.06
CA SER A 109 -13.16 -14.64 -15.33
C SER A 109 -13.17 -13.68 -14.12
N PHE A 110 -14.10 -13.82 -13.18
CA PHE A 110 -14.10 -13.03 -11.94
C PHE A 110 -13.10 -13.58 -10.93
N ASP A 111 -12.95 -14.91 -10.81
CA ASP A 111 -11.91 -15.52 -9.99
C ASP A 111 -10.51 -15.11 -10.48
N THR A 112 -10.27 -15.22 -11.80
CA THR A 112 -9.00 -14.77 -12.42
C THR A 112 -8.69 -13.32 -12.09
N LYS A 113 -9.67 -12.41 -12.21
CA LYS A 113 -9.50 -10.98 -11.89
C LYS A 113 -9.26 -10.73 -10.41
N SER A 114 -9.94 -11.46 -9.52
CA SER A 114 -9.74 -11.38 -8.07
C SER A 114 -8.33 -11.83 -7.70
N ARG A 115 -7.88 -12.98 -8.22
CA ARG A 115 -6.55 -13.52 -7.99
C ARG A 115 -5.46 -12.55 -8.43
N ILE A 116 -5.56 -12.02 -9.64
CA ILE A 116 -4.56 -11.08 -10.17
C ILE A 116 -4.55 -9.78 -9.35
N ALA A 117 -5.70 -9.26 -8.96
CA ALA A 117 -5.76 -8.09 -8.09
C ALA A 117 -5.12 -8.38 -6.72
N MET A 118 -5.32 -9.58 -6.15
CA MET A 118 -4.67 -10.01 -4.91
C MET A 118 -3.14 -10.09 -5.06
N GLU A 119 -2.62 -10.64 -6.18
CA GLU A 119 -1.19 -10.70 -6.48
C GLU A 119 -0.57 -9.29 -6.51
N VAL A 120 -1.23 -8.35 -7.21
CA VAL A 120 -0.76 -6.97 -7.31
C VAL A 120 -0.87 -6.24 -5.96
N ALA A 121 -1.98 -6.41 -5.23
CA ALA A 121 -2.14 -5.83 -3.89
C ALA A 121 -1.04 -6.32 -2.95
N PHE A 122 -0.73 -7.62 -2.97
CA PHE A 122 0.30 -8.21 -2.13
C PHE A 122 1.70 -7.65 -2.43
N LEU A 123 2.03 -7.44 -3.71
CA LEU A 123 3.27 -6.77 -4.11
C LEU A 123 3.37 -5.37 -3.49
N PHE A 124 2.29 -4.59 -3.55
CA PHE A 124 2.24 -3.25 -2.97
C PHE A 124 2.30 -3.28 -1.43
N VAL A 125 1.67 -4.28 -0.80
CA VAL A 125 1.75 -4.48 0.66
C VAL A 125 3.18 -4.79 1.10
N ILE A 126 3.89 -5.68 0.41
CA ILE A 126 5.31 -5.97 0.71
C ILE A 126 6.16 -4.69 0.57
N ALA A 127 5.99 -3.96 -0.53
CA ALA A 127 6.73 -2.72 -0.74
C ALA A 127 6.39 -1.64 0.31
N THR A 128 5.12 -1.59 0.77
CA THR A 128 4.71 -0.73 1.88
C THR A 128 5.36 -1.13 3.19
N MET A 129 5.44 -2.43 3.51
CA MET A 129 6.14 -2.91 4.71
C MET A 129 7.60 -2.50 4.70
N ILE A 130 8.32 -2.75 3.59
CA ILE A 130 9.74 -2.37 3.45
C ILE A 130 9.93 -0.87 3.63
N THR A 131 9.13 -0.05 2.97
CA THR A 131 9.24 1.42 3.09
C THR A 131 8.78 1.93 4.44
N GLY A 132 7.84 1.23 5.10
CA GLY A 132 7.40 1.51 6.46
C GLY A 132 8.49 1.25 7.49
N ASP A 133 9.22 0.14 7.38
CA ASP A 133 10.35 -0.17 8.24
C ASP A 133 11.48 0.86 8.08
N LEU A 134 11.76 1.29 6.86
CA LEU A 134 12.70 2.39 6.60
C LEU A 134 12.23 3.70 7.25
N TRP A 135 10.93 3.99 7.16
CA TRP A 135 10.35 5.18 7.79
C TRP A 135 10.41 5.09 9.31
N THR A 136 10.07 3.95 9.93
CA THR A 136 10.17 3.68 11.37
C THR A 136 11.60 3.84 11.85
N ARG A 137 12.56 3.28 11.11
CA ARG A 137 13.97 3.43 11.42
C ARG A 137 14.42 4.89 11.40
N ALA A 138 14.00 5.64 10.39
CA ALA A 138 14.36 7.06 10.25
C ALA A 138 13.62 7.96 11.25
N SER A 139 12.37 7.65 11.63
CA SER A 139 11.52 8.51 12.47
C SER A 139 11.58 8.16 13.96
N TRP A 140 11.68 6.88 14.28
CA TRP A 140 11.59 6.38 15.67
C TRP A 140 12.89 5.73 16.14
N GLY A 141 13.89 5.58 15.27
CA GLY A 141 15.20 5.01 15.61
C GLY A 141 15.21 3.49 15.72
N MET A 142 14.11 2.79 15.47
CA MET A 142 13.95 1.34 15.52
C MET A 142 13.39 0.79 14.23
N TRP A 143 13.68 -0.48 13.90
CA TRP A 143 13.17 -1.10 12.69
C TRP A 143 11.69 -1.51 12.80
N TRP A 144 11.25 -1.88 13.99
CA TRP A 144 9.89 -2.34 14.25
C TRP A 144 9.39 -1.86 15.61
N ASP A 145 8.13 -1.51 15.67
CA ASP A 145 7.37 -1.30 16.90
C ASP A 145 6.00 -1.98 16.75
N TRP A 146 5.44 -2.46 17.86
CA TRP A 146 4.10 -3.04 17.91
C TRP A 146 3.02 -1.96 17.95
N ASP A 147 3.22 -0.88 17.22
CA ASP A 147 2.22 0.14 16.99
C ASP A 147 0.97 -0.48 16.34
N PRO A 148 -0.27 -0.09 16.73
CA PRO A 148 -1.50 -0.66 16.20
C PRO A 148 -1.58 -0.65 14.68
N ARG A 149 -1.08 0.39 14.00
CA ARG A 149 -1.07 0.50 12.54
C ARG A 149 -0.13 -0.51 11.90
N LEU A 150 1.08 -0.63 12.41
CA LEU A 150 2.07 -1.58 11.91
C LEU A 150 1.58 -3.01 12.11
N THR A 151 1.04 -3.29 13.30
CA THR A 151 0.56 -4.63 13.67
C THR A 151 -0.60 -5.08 12.78
N THR A 152 -1.61 -4.23 12.58
CA THR A 152 -2.76 -4.58 11.71
C THR A 152 -2.32 -4.72 10.26
N TYR A 153 -1.41 -3.89 9.77
CA TYR A 153 -0.88 -4.01 8.42
C TYR A 153 -0.06 -5.29 8.21
N LEU A 154 0.70 -5.71 9.23
CA LEU A 154 1.38 -7.02 9.23
C LEU A 154 0.36 -8.18 9.19
N ILE A 155 -0.72 -8.10 10.00
CA ILE A 155 -1.80 -9.09 9.98
C ILE A 155 -2.40 -9.19 8.57
N MET A 156 -2.69 -8.06 7.93
CA MET A 156 -3.19 -8.03 6.55
C MET A 156 -2.23 -8.74 5.59
N MET A 157 -0.93 -8.49 5.69
CA MET A 157 0.09 -9.17 4.87
C MET A 157 0.09 -10.68 5.11
N LEU A 158 0.00 -11.12 6.36
CA LEU A 158 -0.06 -12.55 6.71
C LEU A 158 -1.36 -13.20 6.20
N LEU A 159 -2.50 -12.52 6.28
CA LEU A 159 -3.76 -13.01 5.71
C LEU A 159 -3.67 -13.17 4.19
N MET A 160 -3.02 -12.25 3.49
CA MET A 160 -2.76 -12.39 2.06
C MET A 160 -1.85 -13.58 1.75
N LEU A 161 -0.82 -13.84 2.57
CA LEU A 161 0.01 -15.04 2.45
C LEU A 161 -0.81 -16.32 2.61
N VAL A 162 -1.66 -16.37 3.63
CA VAL A 162 -2.57 -17.51 3.86
C VAL A 162 -3.51 -17.71 2.69
N TYR A 163 -4.00 -16.63 2.05
CA TYR A 163 -4.78 -16.73 0.82
C TYR A 163 -4.03 -17.51 -0.29
N PHE A 164 -2.76 -17.21 -0.53
CA PHE A 164 -1.99 -17.91 -1.56
C PHE A 164 -1.71 -19.37 -1.19
N VAL A 165 -1.41 -19.64 0.09
CA VAL A 165 -1.23 -21.02 0.59
C VAL A 165 -2.50 -21.81 0.41
N LEU A 166 -3.65 -21.28 0.85
CA LEU A 166 -4.97 -21.91 0.69
C LEU A 166 -5.26 -22.21 -0.78
N ARG A 167 -5.01 -21.24 -1.66
CA ARG A 167 -5.27 -21.39 -3.08
C ARG A 167 -4.40 -22.49 -3.72
N ASN A 168 -3.15 -22.61 -3.30
CA ASN A 168 -2.22 -23.62 -3.83
C ASN A 168 -2.47 -25.03 -3.25
N SER A 169 -3.19 -25.13 -2.13
CA SER A 169 -3.47 -26.42 -1.45
C SER A 169 -4.71 -27.13 -2.00
N ILE A 170 -5.51 -26.50 -2.86
CA ILE A 170 -6.77 -27.05 -3.36
C ILE A 170 -6.62 -27.38 -4.86
N GLU A 171 -6.72 -28.66 -5.21
CA GLU A 171 -6.58 -29.14 -6.59
C GLU A 171 -7.81 -28.80 -7.44
N ASP A 172 -9.01 -29.05 -6.90
CA ASP A 172 -10.27 -28.78 -7.60
C ASP A 172 -10.45 -27.28 -7.86
N GLU A 173 -10.58 -26.93 -9.14
CA GLU A 173 -10.59 -25.52 -9.59
C GLU A 173 -11.80 -24.74 -9.04
N GLU A 174 -12.97 -25.34 -9.00
CA GLU A 174 -14.18 -24.65 -8.53
C GLU A 174 -14.15 -24.44 -7.01
N ARG A 175 -13.78 -25.47 -6.25
CA ARG A 175 -13.61 -25.37 -4.79
C ARG A 175 -12.51 -24.37 -4.44
N ARG A 176 -11.39 -24.42 -5.12
CA ARG A 176 -10.28 -23.47 -4.97
C ARG A 176 -10.76 -22.03 -5.14
N ALA A 177 -11.46 -21.75 -6.23
CA ALA A 177 -11.99 -20.41 -6.51
C ALA A 177 -13.00 -19.96 -5.45
N MET A 178 -13.87 -20.88 -5.00
CA MET A 178 -14.90 -20.61 -3.97
C MET A 178 -14.25 -20.27 -2.61
N TYR A 179 -13.37 -21.14 -2.10
CA TYR A 179 -12.75 -20.93 -0.80
C TYR A 179 -11.80 -19.72 -0.80
N ALA A 180 -11.04 -19.54 -1.89
CA ALA A 180 -10.19 -18.38 -2.05
C ALA A 180 -10.99 -17.07 -2.07
N SER A 181 -12.16 -17.06 -2.74
CA SER A 181 -13.02 -15.87 -2.77
C SER A 181 -13.59 -15.52 -1.40
N VAL A 182 -14.08 -16.54 -0.65
CA VAL A 182 -14.56 -16.34 0.73
C VAL A 182 -13.43 -15.80 1.60
N PHE A 183 -12.26 -16.41 1.53
CA PHE A 183 -11.11 -16.00 2.34
C PHE A 183 -10.61 -14.60 1.96
N CYS A 184 -10.61 -14.25 0.67
CA CYS A 184 -10.27 -12.91 0.19
C CYS A 184 -11.17 -11.83 0.82
N ILE A 185 -12.48 -12.08 0.92
CA ILE A 185 -13.43 -11.14 1.52
C ILE A 185 -13.18 -11.01 3.03
N ILE A 186 -12.94 -12.12 3.72
CA ILE A 186 -12.63 -12.13 5.15
C ILE A 186 -11.33 -11.36 5.40
N ALA A 187 -10.28 -11.64 4.64
CA ALA A 187 -9.00 -10.94 4.75
C ALA A 187 -9.13 -9.44 4.44
N TRP A 188 -10.00 -9.07 3.50
CA TRP A 188 -10.22 -7.66 3.14
C TRP A 188 -10.83 -6.84 4.28
N ILE A 189 -11.57 -7.44 5.22
CA ILE A 189 -12.14 -6.74 6.39
C ILE A 189 -11.03 -6.08 7.23
N ASP A 190 -9.81 -6.64 7.24
CA ASP A 190 -8.68 -6.06 7.94
C ASP A 190 -8.21 -4.73 7.33
N ALA A 191 -8.41 -4.49 6.03
CA ALA A 191 -7.99 -3.27 5.37
C ALA A 191 -8.63 -2.00 5.96
N PRO A 192 -9.97 -1.87 6.10
CA PRO A 192 -10.57 -0.74 6.80
C PRO A 192 -10.20 -0.69 8.29
N ILE A 193 -10.04 -1.83 8.97
CA ILE A 193 -9.58 -1.87 10.36
C ILE A 193 -8.21 -1.23 10.45
N SER A 194 -7.25 -1.68 9.66
CA SER A 194 -5.91 -1.13 9.60
C SER A 194 -5.90 0.35 9.26
N PHE A 195 -6.79 0.82 8.37
CA PHE A 195 -6.88 2.23 8.02
C PHE A 195 -7.39 3.10 9.17
N PHE A 196 -8.36 2.63 9.96
CA PHE A 196 -8.99 3.41 11.02
C PHE A 196 -8.41 3.19 12.41
N ILE A 197 -7.58 2.17 12.63
CA ILE A 197 -7.10 1.75 13.96
C ILE A 197 -6.43 2.89 14.74
N THR A 198 -5.68 3.77 14.07
CA THR A 198 -5.00 4.92 14.69
C THR A 198 -5.94 6.00 15.22
N ARG A 199 -7.24 5.91 14.88
CA ARG A 199 -8.28 6.79 15.43
C ARG A 199 -9.01 6.16 16.61
N ILE A 200 -8.81 4.87 16.85
CA ILE A 200 -9.50 4.08 17.87
C ILE A 200 -8.53 3.77 19.02
N ILE A 201 -7.29 3.44 18.70
CA ILE A 201 -6.24 3.08 19.66
C ILE A 201 -5.11 4.09 19.55
N PRO A 202 -4.54 4.58 20.67
CA PRO A 202 -3.36 5.45 20.65
C PRO A 202 -2.22 4.84 19.84
N SER A 203 -1.67 5.61 18.91
CA SER A 203 -0.66 5.18 17.97
C SER A 203 0.35 6.31 17.74
N GLN A 204 1.62 5.97 17.57
CA GLN A 204 2.65 6.91 17.16
C GLN A 204 2.58 7.26 15.66
N HIS A 205 1.79 6.50 14.91
CA HIS A 205 1.64 6.69 13.48
C HIS A 205 0.82 7.95 13.17
N PRO A 206 1.31 8.87 12.32
CA PRO A 206 0.60 10.11 12.02
C PRO A 206 -0.71 9.87 11.28
N VAL A 207 -1.74 10.65 11.64
CA VAL A 207 -3.04 10.65 10.95
C VAL A 207 -3.01 11.74 9.87
N VAL A 208 -2.69 11.35 8.65
CA VAL A 208 -2.41 12.26 7.53
C VAL A 208 -3.58 13.20 7.20
N PHE A 209 -4.82 12.69 7.19
CA PHE A 209 -5.99 13.49 6.80
C PHE A 209 -6.36 14.62 7.78
N ASN A 210 -5.84 14.62 9.01
CA ASN A 210 -6.08 15.66 9.99
C ASN A 210 -4.90 16.62 10.16
N SER A 211 -3.87 16.51 9.35
CA SER A 211 -2.60 17.21 9.55
C SER A 211 -2.57 18.68 9.08
N GLY A 212 -3.62 19.15 8.39
CA GLY A 212 -3.63 20.53 7.85
C GLY A 212 -2.44 20.78 6.89
N MET A 213 -2.20 19.86 5.96
CA MET A 213 -1.04 19.85 5.07
C MET A 213 -0.97 21.14 4.21
N ALA A 214 0.16 21.86 4.24
CA ALA A 214 0.39 23.03 3.37
C ALA A 214 0.42 22.61 1.89
N SER A 215 0.11 23.54 0.99
CA SER A 215 0.07 23.27 -0.46
C SER A 215 1.39 22.75 -1.00
N SER A 216 2.53 23.22 -0.47
CA SER A 216 3.88 22.74 -0.82
C SER A 216 4.08 21.23 -0.56
N ASN A 217 3.36 20.67 0.40
CA ASN A 217 3.39 19.25 0.73
C ASN A 217 2.22 18.47 0.11
N LEU A 218 1.07 19.11 -0.04
CA LEU A 218 -0.13 18.46 -0.59
C LEU A 218 0.03 18.12 -2.08
N VAL A 219 0.61 19.04 -2.87
CA VAL A 219 0.79 18.83 -4.31
C VAL A 219 1.66 17.59 -4.61
N PRO A 220 2.90 17.46 -4.08
CA PRO A 220 3.69 16.25 -4.32
C PRO A 220 3.01 14.97 -3.80
N PHE A 221 2.26 15.06 -2.69
CA PHE A 221 1.50 13.93 -2.18
C PHE A 221 0.41 13.45 -3.16
N ILE A 222 -0.41 14.37 -3.67
CA ILE A 222 -1.48 14.02 -4.64
C ILE A 222 -0.87 13.48 -5.95
N VAL A 223 0.21 14.09 -6.44
CA VAL A 223 0.89 13.63 -7.66
C VAL A 223 1.43 12.21 -7.47
N ALA A 224 2.04 11.91 -6.32
CA ALA A 224 2.50 10.56 -5.98
C ALA A 224 1.34 9.58 -5.90
N GLN A 225 0.22 9.97 -5.27
CA GLN A 225 -0.97 9.14 -5.15
C GLN A 225 -1.55 8.74 -6.51
N VAL A 226 -1.72 9.71 -7.40
CA VAL A 226 -2.17 9.46 -8.78
C VAL A 226 -1.20 8.54 -9.51
N GLY A 227 0.10 8.81 -9.41
CA GLY A 227 1.15 8.00 -10.00
C GLY A 227 1.11 6.54 -9.55
N MET A 228 1.00 6.29 -8.25
CA MET A 228 0.93 4.93 -7.68
C MET A 228 -0.34 4.17 -8.09
N ILE A 229 -1.48 4.84 -8.11
CA ILE A 229 -2.74 4.23 -8.60
C ILE A 229 -2.61 3.84 -10.08
N MET A 230 -2.03 4.72 -10.91
CA MET A 230 -1.79 4.42 -12.34
C MET A 230 -0.86 3.22 -12.52
N ILE A 231 0.22 3.12 -11.75
CA ILE A 231 1.15 1.99 -11.77
C ILE A 231 0.41 0.70 -11.38
N GLY A 232 -0.32 0.70 -10.27
CA GLY A 232 -1.08 -0.45 -9.80
C GLY A 232 -2.12 -0.94 -10.82
N TYR A 233 -2.87 -0.01 -11.40
CA TYR A 233 -3.84 -0.33 -12.45
C TYR A 233 -3.17 -0.86 -13.73
N ALA A 234 -2.02 -0.31 -14.11
CA ALA A 234 -1.26 -0.76 -15.27
C ALA A 234 -0.74 -2.20 -15.07
N ILE A 235 -0.13 -2.50 -13.92
CA ILE A 235 0.33 -3.86 -13.59
C ILE A 235 -0.85 -4.84 -13.60
N TYR A 236 -1.96 -4.50 -12.95
CA TYR A 236 -3.17 -5.30 -12.95
C TYR A 236 -3.66 -5.61 -14.38
N THR A 237 -3.74 -4.58 -15.23
CA THR A 237 -4.23 -4.72 -16.61
C THR A 237 -3.30 -5.58 -17.47
N LEU A 238 -1.98 -5.43 -17.30
CA LEU A 238 -0.98 -6.26 -17.99
C LEU A 238 -1.09 -7.72 -17.57
N ARG A 239 -1.19 -7.99 -16.28
CA ARG A 239 -1.34 -9.35 -15.74
C ARG A 239 -2.65 -10.02 -16.19
N VAL A 240 -3.76 -9.28 -16.22
CA VAL A 240 -5.03 -9.79 -16.77
C VAL A 240 -4.88 -10.11 -18.26
N GLY A 241 -4.22 -9.26 -19.03
CA GLY A 241 -3.98 -9.49 -20.46
C GLY A 241 -3.05 -10.69 -20.73
N GLU A 242 -2.04 -10.89 -19.89
CA GLU A 242 -1.15 -12.05 -19.94
C GLU A 242 -1.92 -13.36 -19.69
N GLU A 243 -2.73 -13.41 -18.64
CA GLU A 243 -3.51 -14.61 -18.31
C GLU A 243 -4.53 -14.95 -19.41
N GLN A 244 -5.22 -13.96 -19.95
CA GLN A 244 -6.11 -14.17 -21.11
C GLN A 244 -5.38 -14.68 -22.35
N SER A 245 -4.14 -14.27 -22.55
CA SER A 245 -3.31 -14.75 -23.66
C SER A 245 -2.88 -16.20 -23.44
N ARG A 246 -2.53 -16.54 -22.21
CA ARG A 246 -2.18 -17.90 -21.80
C ARG A 246 -3.36 -18.86 -21.97
N GLU A 247 -4.54 -18.49 -21.47
CA GLU A 247 -5.75 -19.30 -21.65
C GLU A 247 -6.07 -19.57 -23.15
N ARG A 248 -5.90 -18.56 -24.00
CA ARG A 248 -6.10 -18.74 -25.47
C ARG A 248 -5.08 -19.66 -26.10
N LEU A 249 -3.82 -19.59 -25.67
CA LEU A 249 -2.77 -20.48 -26.17
C LEU A 249 -3.02 -21.94 -25.76
N GLU A 250 -3.52 -22.18 -24.57
CA GLU A 250 -3.90 -23.53 -24.10
C GLU A 250 -5.03 -24.11 -24.97
N ILE A 251 -6.09 -23.33 -25.25
CA ILE A 251 -7.19 -23.75 -26.11
C ILE A 251 -6.70 -24.09 -27.54
N ILE A 252 -5.77 -23.28 -28.09
CA ILE A 252 -5.24 -23.53 -29.44
C ILE A 252 -4.37 -24.80 -29.45
N LYS A 253 -3.57 -25.05 -28.41
CA LYS A 253 -2.77 -26.27 -28.31
C LYS A 253 -3.66 -27.51 -28.26
N GLU A 254 -4.68 -27.52 -27.39
CA GLU A 254 -5.65 -28.61 -27.31
C GLU A 254 -6.35 -28.89 -28.63
N ALA A 255 -6.68 -27.84 -29.41
CA ALA A 255 -7.31 -27.99 -30.72
C ALA A 255 -6.38 -28.50 -31.82
N ILE A 256 -5.05 -28.42 -31.64
CA ILE A 256 -4.06 -28.94 -32.59
C ILE A 256 -3.71 -30.40 -32.24
N GLU A 257 -3.75 -30.78 -30.98
CA GLU A 257 -3.41 -32.11 -30.47
C GLU A 257 -4.55 -33.14 -30.65
N ASN A 258 -5.81 -32.66 -30.83
CA ASN A 258 -7.00 -33.47 -31.15
C ASN A 258 -7.31 -33.51 -32.64
#